data_75a2ab1ed015b4cbb942d7e0c2d3ad22
#
_entry.id   75a2ab1ed015b4cbb942d7e0c2d3ad22
#
_cell.length_a   1.000
_cell.length_b   1.000
_cell.length_c   1.000
_cell.angle_alpha   90.00
_cell.angle_beta   90.00
_cell.angle_gamma   90.00
#
_symmetry.space_group_name_H-M   'P 1'
#
loop_
_entity.id
_entity.type
_entity.pdbx_description
1 polymer ?
#
loop_
_entity_poly.entity_id
_entity_poly.type
_entity_poly.pdbx_seq_one_letter_code
_entity_poly.pdbx_strand_id
1 'polypeptide(L)'
;MFHFTALPPLSLYVHFPWCVRKCPYCDFNSHALRPGSGQAVRDGIPEAQYIDALLADLEADLPRVWGRPVRSIFLGGGTPSLFSPEAIERLLAGVRARVPLVPEAEVTLEANPGTVETERFRGYRAAGVNRLSIGIQSFDPEQLQKLGRIHGRDEALAAAQAARTAGFENFNLDLMFGLPQQTLDEALADVRTALALQPAHLSVYQLTLEPNTLFHAQPPELPDDDAIAVMQEALQAELTDAGFVQYEVSAYARAGQEPKCREAHGRAGAAAGRRCRHNLNYWQFGDYLGIGAGAHAKITDAEGVTRLWKVKQPRDYLEKAGTPAGIGGEQRPGRDDVAFEFMLNALRLTEGVPALLFSERTGLGPACMQKPLTQAMARGLLEPGLEHIRPTPLGQRFLNELIALFLPETTRRDAQVPQ
;
A
#
# COMPACT_ATOMS: atom_id res chain seq x y z
N MET A 1 3.57 30.32 3.68
CA MET A 1 4.51 29.95 2.63
C MET A 1 5.10 28.59 2.99
N PHE A 2 5.30 27.70 2.04
CA PHE A 2 6.00 26.43 2.25
C PHE A 2 7.49 26.65 2.18
N HIS A 3 8.27 25.92 2.99
CA HIS A 3 9.75 26.01 3.01
C HIS A 3 10.33 24.60 3.08
N PHE A 4 10.71 24.06 1.92
CA PHE A 4 11.34 22.76 1.82
C PHE A 4 12.86 22.91 1.80
N THR A 5 13.56 22.21 2.68
CA THR A 5 15.04 22.15 2.69
C THR A 5 15.58 21.11 1.72
N ALA A 6 14.77 20.09 1.41
CA ALA A 6 15.05 19.05 0.42
C ALA A 6 13.72 18.45 -0.07
N LEU A 7 13.73 17.93 -1.29
CA LEU A 7 12.56 17.20 -1.81
C LEU A 7 12.41 15.83 -1.10
N PRO A 8 11.17 15.40 -0.80
CA PRO A 8 10.92 14.09 -0.24
C PRO A 8 11.46 12.94 -1.10
N PRO A 9 11.73 11.74 -0.55
CA PRO A 9 12.07 10.57 -1.36
C PRO A 9 10.96 10.27 -2.37
N LEU A 10 11.35 9.75 -3.55
CA LEU A 10 10.42 9.48 -4.65
C LEU A 10 10.23 7.98 -4.82
N SER A 11 8.98 7.56 -4.96
CA SER A 11 8.55 6.20 -5.36
C SER A 11 7.76 6.25 -6.67
N LEU A 12 7.62 5.09 -7.33
CA LEU A 12 6.75 4.91 -8.50
C LEU A 12 5.68 3.87 -8.18
N TYR A 13 4.42 4.24 -8.33
CA TYR A 13 3.28 3.33 -8.31
C TYR A 13 2.78 3.10 -9.73
N VAL A 14 2.60 1.84 -10.11
CA VAL A 14 2.07 1.44 -11.41
C VAL A 14 0.76 0.69 -11.19
N HIS A 15 -0.32 1.24 -11.70
CA HIS A 15 -1.64 0.67 -11.54
C HIS A 15 -2.00 -0.25 -12.71
N PHE A 16 -2.40 -1.49 -12.38
CA PHE A 16 -2.92 -2.48 -13.31
C PHE A 16 -4.41 -2.69 -13.04
N PRO A 17 -5.31 -2.24 -13.93
CA PRO A 17 -6.72 -2.13 -13.58
C PRO A 17 -7.54 -3.41 -13.74
N TRP A 18 -6.96 -4.54 -14.19
CA TRP A 18 -7.73 -5.75 -14.49
C TRP A 18 -7.63 -6.80 -13.40
N CYS A 19 -8.78 -7.45 -13.16
CA CYS A 19 -8.91 -8.66 -12.35
C CYS A 19 -9.66 -9.72 -13.13
N VAL A 20 -9.43 -11.01 -12.84
CA VAL A 20 -10.28 -12.09 -13.35
C VAL A 20 -11.73 -11.89 -12.92
N ARG A 21 -11.90 -11.55 -11.63
CA ARG A 21 -13.18 -11.24 -10.99
C ARG A 21 -12.98 -10.13 -9.97
N LYS A 22 -13.93 -9.18 -9.89
CA LYS A 22 -13.93 -8.16 -8.83
C LYS A 22 -14.55 -8.72 -7.56
N CYS A 23 -13.82 -8.66 -6.47
CA CYS A 23 -14.28 -9.11 -5.15
C CYS A 23 -15.36 -8.16 -4.60
N PRO A 24 -16.36 -8.65 -3.82
CA PRO A 24 -17.48 -7.85 -3.34
C PRO A 24 -17.09 -6.76 -2.31
N TYR A 25 -15.93 -6.88 -1.69
CA TYR A 25 -15.39 -5.92 -0.72
C TYR A 25 -14.40 -4.90 -1.32
N CYS A 26 -13.95 -5.13 -2.58
CA CYS A 26 -12.84 -4.36 -3.16
C CYS A 26 -13.31 -3.00 -3.68
N ASP A 27 -12.76 -1.92 -3.14
CA ASP A 27 -12.97 -0.52 -3.52
C ASP A 27 -11.97 -0.01 -4.57
N PHE A 28 -10.90 -0.78 -4.87
CA PHE A 28 -9.88 -0.38 -5.82
C PHE A 28 -10.45 -0.16 -7.22
N ASN A 29 -9.75 0.68 -8.00
CA ASN A 29 -10.07 0.87 -9.42
C ASN A 29 -9.73 -0.39 -10.23
N SER A 30 -10.48 -1.46 -9.98
CA SER A 30 -10.30 -2.77 -10.62
C SER A 30 -11.53 -3.12 -11.47
N HIS A 31 -11.27 -3.68 -12.65
CA HIS A 31 -12.25 -4.02 -13.66
C HIS A 31 -12.19 -5.51 -13.96
N ALA A 32 -13.32 -6.20 -13.80
CA ALA A 32 -13.40 -7.62 -14.14
C ALA A 32 -13.24 -7.81 -15.66
N LEU A 33 -12.44 -8.80 -16.04
CA LEU A 33 -12.36 -9.26 -17.42
C LEU A 33 -13.70 -9.88 -17.82
N ARG A 34 -14.23 -9.50 -18.99
CA ARG A 34 -15.53 -10.03 -19.45
C ARG A 34 -15.37 -11.50 -19.82
N PRO A 35 -16.23 -12.43 -19.30
CA PRO A 35 -16.29 -13.78 -19.81
C PRO A 35 -16.82 -13.73 -21.25
N GLY A 36 -16.12 -14.20 -22.23
CA GLY A 36 -16.67 -14.16 -23.58
C GLY A 36 -15.83 -14.67 -24.73
N SER A 37 -14.64 -15.18 -24.49
CA SER A 37 -13.90 -15.96 -25.49
C SER A 37 -13.40 -17.23 -24.79
N GLY A 38 -13.78 -18.39 -25.29
CA GLY A 38 -13.40 -19.70 -24.75
C GLY A 38 -11.89 -20.01 -24.79
N GLN A 39 -11.08 -19.00 -24.81
CA GLN A 39 -9.65 -18.98 -24.68
C GLN A 39 -9.25 -18.21 -23.42
N ALA A 40 -8.12 -18.55 -22.85
CA ALA A 40 -7.69 -18.11 -21.52
C ALA A 40 -8.04 -16.64 -21.21
N VAL A 41 -8.51 -16.40 -20.01
CA VAL A 41 -8.90 -15.08 -19.45
C VAL A 41 -7.91 -13.94 -19.78
N ARG A 42 -6.68 -14.29 -20.12
CA ARG A 42 -5.56 -13.38 -20.45
C ARG A 42 -5.62 -12.79 -21.86
N ASP A 43 -6.25 -13.48 -22.82
CA ASP A 43 -6.31 -13.03 -24.23
C ASP A 43 -7.12 -11.74 -24.42
N GLY A 44 -7.83 -11.28 -23.37
CA GLY A 44 -8.59 -10.04 -23.36
C GLY A 44 -7.82 -8.81 -22.82
N ILE A 45 -6.59 -8.96 -22.32
CA ILE A 45 -5.78 -7.86 -21.80
C ILE A 45 -4.89 -7.32 -22.92
N PRO A 46 -4.99 -6.03 -23.28
CA PRO A 46 -4.12 -5.43 -24.30
C PRO A 46 -2.73 -5.12 -23.71
N GLU A 47 -1.95 -6.15 -23.34
CA GLU A 47 -0.69 -6.00 -22.60
C GLU A 47 0.27 -5.02 -23.28
N ALA A 48 0.56 -5.23 -24.56
CA ALA A 48 1.52 -4.39 -25.30
C ALA A 48 1.09 -2.92 -25.34
N GLN A 49 -0.20 -2.69 -25.62
CA GLN A 49 -0.75 -1.33 -25.68
C GLN A 49 -0.77 -0.66 -24.31
N TYR A 50 -1.05 -1.44 -23.25
CA TYR A 50 -1.08 -0.90 -21.89
C TYR A 50 0.33 -0.54 -21.39
N ILE A 51 1.34 -1.36 -21.69
CA ILE A 51 2.73 -1.02 -21.39
C ILE A 51 3.19 0.24 -22.16
N ASP A 52 2.80 0.39 -23.44
CA ASP A 52 3.09 1.61 -24.18
C ASP A 52 2.43 2.84 -23.55
N ALA A 53 1.16 2.72 -23.14
CA ALA A 53 0.43 3.79 -22.46
C ALA A 53 1.08 4.16 -21.11
N LEU A 54 1.50 3.18 -20.31
CA LEU A 54 2.21 3.42 -19.05
C LEU A 54 3.53 4.17 -19.26
N LEU A 55 4.30 3.80 -20.28
CA LEU A 55 5.57 4.46 -20.58
C LEU A 55 5.39 5.88 -21.12
N ALA A 56 4.35 6.11 -21.94
CA ALA A 56 3.99 7.43 -22.41
C ALA A 56 3.51 8.34 -21.25
N ASP A 57 2.73 7.77 -20.32
CA ASP A 57 2.27 8.47 -19.11
C ASP A 57 3.45 8.86 -18.20
N LEU A 58 4.41 7.94 -18.01
CA LEU A 58 5.65 8.24 -17.28
C LEU A 58 6.44 9.37 -17.95
N GLU A 59 6.60 9.33 -19.28
CA GLU A 59 7.31 10.38 -20.03
C GLU A 59 6.68 11.77 -19.83
N ALA A 60 5.34 11.83 -19.86
CA ALA A 60 4.62 13.09 -19.65
C ALA A 60 4.83 13.67 -18.24
N ASP A 61 5.03 12.82 -17.24
CA ASP A 61 5.22 13.24 -15.85
C ASP A 61 6.71 13.49 -15.48
N LEU A 62 7.68 13.14 -16.33
CA LEU A 62 9.11 13.34 -16.05
C LEU A 62 9.47 14.78 -15.67
N PRO A 63 8.93 15.84 -16.30
CA PRO A 63 9.23 17.22 -15.92
C PRO A 63 8.93 17.54 -14.45
N ARG A 64 7.96 16.85 -13.85
CA ARG A 64 7.56 17.05 -12.44
C ARG A 64 8.58 16.49 -11.44
N VAL A 65 9.44 15.56 -11.87
CA VAL A 65 10.36 14.80 -11.00
C VAL A 65 11.78 14.74 -11.57
N TRP A 66 12.13 15.63 -12.47
CA TRP A 66 13.39 15.60 -13.21
C TRP A 66 14.61 15.40 -12.31
N GLY A 67 15.43 14.38 -12.65
CA GLY A 67 16.68 14.07 -11.94
C GLY A 67 16.52 13.40 -10.57
N ARG A 68 15.29 13.18 -10.10
CA ARG A 68 15.07 12.54 -8.79
C ARG A 68 15.16 11.03 -8.90
N PRO A 69 15.99 10.35 -8.07
CA PRO A 69 16.08 8.90 -8.08
C PRO A 69 14.84 8.25 -7.42
N VAL A 70 14.30 7.23 -8.07
CA VAL A 70 13.18 6.40 -7.55
C VAL A 70 13.75 5.34 -6.62
N ARG A 71 13.18 5.23 -5.41
CA ARG A 71 13.60 4.31 -4.35
C ARG A 71 12.81 3.00 -4.32
N SER A 72 11.59 3.02 -4.79
CA SER A 72 10.76 1.83 -4.91
C SER A 72 9.78 1.93 -6.06
N ILE A 73 9.48 0.79 -6.66
CA ILE A 73 8.42 0.62 -7.66
C ILE A 73 7.42 -0.38 -7.08
N PHE A 74 6.14 -0.05 -7.15
CA PHE A 74 5.07 -0.93 -6.72
C PHE A 74 4.09 -1.15 -7.87
N LEU A 75 4.01 -2.39 -8.33
CA LEU A 75 3.09 -2.83 -9.37
C LEU A 75 1.85 -3.40 -8.68
N GLY A 76 0.74 -2.65 -8.70
CA GLY A 76 -0.44 -2.99 -7.90
C GLY A 76 -1.76 -2.63 -8.55
N GLY A 77 -2.84 -2.71 -7.77
CA GLY A 77 -4.18 -2.29 -8.14
C GLY A 77 -5.18 -3.41 -8.32
N GLY A 78 -5.41 -3.89 -9.54
CA GLY A 78 -6.21 -5.07 -9.80
C GLY A 78 -5.39 -6.35 -9.58
N THR A 79 -4.82 -6.91 -10.66
CA THR A 79 -4.01 -8.13 -10.58
C THR A 79 -2.82 -8.02 -11.56
N PRO A 80 -1.70 -7.42 -11.15
CA PRO A 80 -0.52 -7.29 -12.01
C PRO A 80 0.02 -8.63 -12.52
N SER A 81 -0.13 -9.71 -11.74
CA SER A 81 0.29 -11.06 -12.13
C SER A 81 -0.50 -11.68 -13.29
N LEU A 82 -1.52 -10.99 -13.82
CA LEU A 82 -2.15 -11.36 -15.08
C LEU A 82 -1.27 -11.05 -16.29
N PHE A 83 -0.41 -10.04 -16.19
CA PHE A 83 0.51 -9.67 -17.27
C PHE A 83 1.65 -10.68 -17.40
N SER A 84 2.11 -10.89 -18.63
CA SER A 84 3.22 -11.77 -18.92
C SER A 84 4.54 -11.28 -18.31
N PRO A 85 5.49 -12.17 -17.98
CA PRO A 85 6.83 -11.77 -17.55
C PRO A 85 7.52 -10.85 -18.55
N GLU A 86 7.33 -11.07 -19.84
CA GLU A 86 7.85 -10.26 -20.94
C GLU A 86 7.28 -8.83 -20.92
N ALA A 87 5.99 -8.69 -20.63
CA ALA A 87 5.36 -7.37 -20.48
C ALA A 87 5.93 -6.61 -19.26
N ILE A 88 6.13 -7.31 -18.14
CA ILE A 88 6.71 -6.72 -16.93
C ILE A 88 8.19 -6.35 -17.16
N GLU A 89 8.96 -7.19 -17.86
CA GLU A 89 10.35 -6.90 -18.25
C GLU A 89 10.41 -5.63 -19.11
N ARG A 90 9.57 -5.55 -20.15
CA ARG A 90 9.47 -4.39 -21.03
C ARG A 90 9.15 -3.12 -20.27
N LEU A 91 8.19 -3.18 -19.33
CA LEU A 91 7.83 -2.05 -18.47
C LEU A 91 9.04 -1.61 -17.63
N LEU A 92 9.65 -2.53 -16.88
CA LEU A 92 10.75 -2.20 -15.98
C LEU A 92 12.00 -1.73 -16.73
N ALA A 93 12.29 -2.27 -17.91
CA ALA A 93 13.35 -1.78 -18.80
C ALA A 93 13.04 -0.35 -19.28
N GLY A 94 11.79 -0.09 -19.70
CA GLY A 94 11.32 1.21 -20.10
C GLY A 94 11.38 2.25 -18.96
N VAL A 95 11.05 1.88 -17.74
CA VAL A 95 11.18 2.74 -16.54
C VAL A 95 12.65 3.07 -16.29
N ARG A 96 13.55 2.06 -16.30
CA ARG A 96 15.00 2.28 -16.09
C ARG A 96 15.62 3.18 -17.13
N ALA A 97 15.11 3.18 -18.35
CA ALA A 97 15.56 4.07 -19.42
C ALA A 97 15.16 5.54 -19.23
N ARG A 98 14.14 5.82 -18.39
CA ARG A 98 13.53 7.15 -18.21
C ARG A 98 13.84 7.82 -16.88
N VAL A 99 13.94 7.03 -15.82
CA VAL A 99 14.18 7.53 -14.45
C VAL A 99 15.36 6.82 -13.80
N PRO A 100 16.23 7.54 -13.08
CA PRO A 100 17.28 6.90 -12.30
C PRO A 100 16.65 6.10 -11.14
N LEU A 101 17.08 4.86 -10.97
CA LEU A 101 16.73 4.05 -9.80
C LEU A 101 17.91 4.04 -8.83
N VAL A 102 17.63 4.03 -7.52
CA VAL A 102 18.68 3.73 -6.56
C VAL A 102 19.17 2.27 -6.73
N PRO A 103 20.44 1.96 -6.42
CA PRO A 103 21.00 0.61 -6.72
C PRO A 103 20.20 -0.55 -6.18
N GLU A 104 19.59 -0.40 -5.01
CA GLU A 104 18.77 -1.44 -4.36
C GLU A 104 17.29 -1.04 -4.30
N ALA A 105 16.75 -0.47 -5.36
CA ALA A 105 15.34 -0.13 -5.44
C ALA A 105 14.47 -1.37 -5.18
N GLU A 106 13.50 -1.24 -4.29
CA GLU A 106 12.49 -2.28 -4.09
C GLU A 106 11.52 -2.26 -5.27
N VAL A 107 11.32 -3.42 -5.90
CA VAL A 107 10.33 -3.61 -6.96
C VAL A 107 9.35 -4.68 -6.50
N THR A 108 8.17 -4.24 -6.06
CA THR A 108 7.09 -5.11 -5.59
C THR A 108 6.10 -5.39 -6.72
N LEU A 109 5.63 -6.63 -6.82
CA LEU A 109 4.52 -7.04 -7.70
C LEU A 109 3.44 -7.74 -6.89
N GLU A 110 2.19 -7.26 -7.01
CA GLU A 110 1.02 -7.93 -6.46
C GLU A 110 0.59 -9.13 -7.31
N ALA A 111 0.28 -10.22 -6.65
CA ALA A 111 -0.15 -11.46 -7.27
C ALA A 111 -1.35 -12.06 -6.54
N ASN A 112 -2.23 -12.72 -7.29
CA ASN A 112 -3.31 -13.53 -6.72
C ASN A 112 -3.02 -15.02 -6.97
N PRO A 113 -3.27 -15.91 -5.98
CA PRO A 113 -3.25 -17.35 -6.21
C PRO A 113 -4.19 -17.75 -7.37
N GLY A 114 -3.91 -18.88 -8.03
CA GLY A 114 -4.68 -19.32 -9.20
C GLY A 114 -4.32 -18.64 -10.52
N THR A 115 -3.54 -17.55 -10.48
CA THR A 115 -3.02 -16.88 -11.68
C THR A 115 -1.52 -17.04 -11.86
N VAL A 116 -0.85 -17.70 -10.92
CA VAL A 116 0.60 -17.78 -10.84
C VAL A 116 1.09 -19.23 -10.91
N GLU A 117 2.11 -19.39 -11.70
CA GLU A 117 2.91 -20.61 -11.81
C GLU A 117 4.34 -20.27 -11.44
N THR A 118 5.11 -21.26 -10.99
CA THR A 118 6.52 -21.06 -10.59
C THR A 118 7.35 -20.39 -11.70
N GLU A 119 7.12 -20.79 -12.95
CA GLU A 119 7.82 -20.21 -14.11
C GLU A 119 7.52 -18.72 -14.30
N ARG A 120 6.27 -18.28 -14.06
CA ARG A 120 5.91 -16.86 -14.13
C ARG A 120 6.64 -16.07 -13.05
N PHE A 121 6.70 -16.57 -11.83
CA PHE A 121 7.45 -15.92 -10.76
C PHE A 121 8.94 -15.85 -11.06
N ARG A 122 9.54 -16.89 -11.66
CA ARG A 122 10.92 -16.84 -12.15
C ARG A 122 11.11 -15.77 -13.21
N GLY A 123 10.19 -15.66 -14.15
CA GLY A 123 10.19 -14.60 -15.16
C GLY A 123 10.10 -13.19 -14.55
N TYR A 124 9.20 -12.96 -13.60
CA TYR A 124 9.12 -11.66 -12.92
C TYR A 124 10.40 -11.34 -12.16
N ARG A 125 11.01 -12.33 -11.51
CA ARG A 125 12.29 -12.14 -10.85
C ARG A 125 13.40 -11.78 -11.84
N ALA A 126 13.48 -12.48 -12.98
CA ALA A 126 14.42 -12.17 -14.05
C ALA A 126 14.21 -10.75 -14.61
N ALA A 127 12.96 -10.28 -14.73
CA ALA A 127 12.62 -8.92 -15.12
C ALA A 127 13.08 -7.85 -14.10
N GLY A 128 13.38 -8.27 -12.86
CA GLY A 128 13.90 -7.40 -11.81
C GLY A 128 12.91 -7.11 -10.67
N VAL A 129 11.79 -7.83 -10.60
CA VAL A 129 10.94 -7.84 -9.40
C VAL A 129 11.71 -8.53 -8.27
N ASN A 130 11.80 -7.89 -7.09
CA ASN A 130 12.56 -8.43 -5.96
C ASN A 130 11.71 -8.61 -4.69
N ARG A 131 10.43 -8.24 -4.74
CA ARG A 131 9.43 -8.47 -3.70
C ARG A 131 8.10 -8.88 -4.32
N LEU A 132 7.39 -9.84 -3.69
CA LEU A 132 6.02 -10.20 -4.05
C LEU A 132 5.06 -9.85 -2.91
N SER A 133 3.81 -9.47 -3.26
CA SER A 133 2.67 -9.41 -2.35
C SER A 133 1.59 -10.35 -2.86
N ILE A 134 1.25 -11.37 -2.09
CA ILE A 134 0.35 -12.45 -2.53
C ILE A 134 -0.96 -12.33 -1.76
N GLY A 135 -2.03 -12.01 -2.46
CA GLY A 135 -3.37 -11.80 -1.91
C GLY A 135 -4.06 -13.13 -1.56
N ILE A 136 -3.67 -13.75 -0.47
CA ILE A 136 -4.27 -15.00 0.06
C ILE A 136 -5.66 -14.74 0.60
N GLN A 137 -5.78 -13.79 1.49
CA GLN A 137 -6.94 -13.34 2.27
C GLN A 137 -7.36 -14.31 3.38
N SER A 138 -7.51 -15.59 3.11
CA SER A 138 -7.77 -16.68 4.05
C SER A 138 -7.29 -18.01 3.46
N PHE A 139 -7.07 -19.01 4.31
CA PHE A 139 -6.86 -20.40 3.90
C PHE A 139 -8.12 -21.24 4.13
N ASP A 140 -9.17 -20.66 4.67
CA ASP A 140 -10.46 -21.33 4.84
C ASP A 140 -11.28 -21.26 3.53
N PRO A 141 -11.70 -22.42 2.96
CA PRO A 141 -12.44 -22.44 1.70
C PRO A 141 -13.80 -21.73 1.77
N GLU A 142 -14.50 -21.77 2.92
CA GLU A 142 -15.80 -21.11 3.08
C GLU A 142 -15.62 -19.59 3.13
N GLN A 143 -14.60 -19.12 3.85
CA GLN A 143 -14.28 -17.68 3.90
C GLN A 143 -13.86 -17.17 2.53
N LEU A 144 -13.04 -17.91 1.80
CA LEU A 144 -12.66 -17.55 0.42
C LEU A 144 -13.89 -17.45 -0.50
N GLN A 145 -14.83 -18.36 -0.36
CA GLN A 145 -16.08 -18.31 -1.12
C GLN A 145 -16.93 -17.08 -0.75
N LYS A 146 -17.10 -16.78 0.55
CA LYS A 146 -17.81 -15.58 1.04
C LYS A 146 -17.15 -14.29 0.51
N LEU A 147 -15.82 -14.24 0.47
CA LEU A 147 -15.05 -13.14 -0.10
C LEU A 147 -15.09 -13.06 -1.64
N GLY A 148 -15.74 -14.02 -2.30
CA GLY A 148 -15.81 -14.07 -3.77
C GLY A 148 -14.47 -14.35 -4.45
N ARG A 149 -13.53 -14.97 -3.72
CA ARG A 149 -12.23 -15.35 -4.28
C ARG A 149 -12.41 -16.51 -5.27
N ILE A 150 -11.51 -16.55 -6.27
CA ILE A 150 -11.54 -17.57 -7.32
C ILE A 150 -10.61 -18.76 -7.03
N HIS A 151 -9.71 -18.59 -6.07
CA HIS A 151 -8.77 -19.63 -5.63
C HIS A 151 -9.24 -20.31 -4.35
N GLY A 152 -8.83 -21.54 -4.16
CA GLY A 152 -9.01 -22.30 -2.93
C GLY A 152 -7.75 -22.38 -2.07
N ARG A 153 -7.82 -23.16 -1.01
CA ARG A 153 -6.71 -23.39 -0.06
C ARG A 153 -5.44 -23.90 -0.73
N ASP A 154 -5.58 -24.90 -1.60
CA ASP A 154 -4.42 -25.56 -2.23
C ASP A 154 -3.67 -24.60 -3.15
N GLU A 155 -4.39 -23.77 -3.88
CA GLU A 155 -3.81 -22.74 -4.76
C GLU A 155 -3.12 -21.64 -3.95
N ALA A 156 -3.68 -21.29 -2.77
CA ALA A 156 -3.06 -20.34 -1.84
C ALA A 156 -1.72 -20.88 -1.31
N LEU A 157 -1.68 -22.13 -0.87
CA LEU A 157 -0.46 -22.81 -0.44
C LEU A 157 0.56 -22.92 -1.56
N ALA A 158 0.11 -23.34 -2.74
CA ALA A 158 0.96 -23.48 -3.93
C ALA A 158 1.59 -22.15 -4.37
N ALA A 159 0.86 -21.02 -4.27
CA ALA A 159 1.38 -19.70 -4.63
C ALA A 159 2.55 -19.27 -3.73
N ALA A 160 2.44 -19.46 -2.42
CA ALA A 160 3.53 -19.18 -1.48
C ALA A 160 4.76 -20.08 -1.73
N GLN A 161 4.53 -21.37 -2.02
CA GLN A 161 5.61 -22.30 -2.35
C GLN A 161 6.26 -21.95 -3.69
N ALA A 162 5.48 -21.52 -4.69
CA ALA A 162 5.97 -21.08 -5.99
C ALA A 162 6.88 -19.84 -5.86
N ALA A 163 6.50 -18.86 -4.99
CA ALA A 163 7.33 -17.69 -4.71
C ALA A 163 8.70 -18.09 -4.17
N ARG A 164 8.74 -19.00 -3.20
CA ARG A 164 9.98 -19.53 -2.63
C ARG A 164 10.81 -20.29 -3.66
N THR A 165 10.18 -21.19 -4.42
CA THR A 165 10.84 -21.99 -5.46
C THR A 165 11.40 -21.13 -6.60
N ALA A 166 10.74 -20.01 -6.91
CA ALA A 166 11.24 -18.99 -7.83
C ALA A 166 12.40 -18.16 -7.24
N GLY A 167 12.72 -18.34 -5.96
CA GLY A 167 13.83 -17.71 -5.25
C GLY A 167 13.51 -16.33 -4.67
N PHE A 168 12.23 -15.98 -4.44
CA PHE A 168 11.89 -14.79 -3.69
C PHE A 168 12.10 -15.02 -2.20
N GLU A 169 13.09 -14.34 -1.62
CA GLU A 169 13.34 -14.32 -0.18
C GLU A 169 12.44 -13.31 0.54
N ASN A 170 12.01 -12.26 -0.18
CA ASN A 170 11.12 -11.23 0.32
C ASN A 170 9.76 -11.36 -0.34
N PHE A 171 8.84 -12.05 0.31
CA PHE A 171 7.43 -12.08 -0.10
C PHE A 171 6.52 -11.84 1.10
N ASN A 172 5.42 -11.19 0.81
CA ASN A 172 4.34 -10.90 1.72
C ASN A 172 3.15 -11.81 1.42
N LEU A 173 2.44 -12.22 2.45
CA LEU A 173 1.10 -12.82 2.34
C LEU A 173 0.09 -11.83 2.95
N ASP A 174 -0.92 -11.48 2.18
CA ASP A 174 -2.03 -10.66 2.65
C ASP A 174 -3.10 -11.57 3.23
N LEU A 175 -3.49 -11.33 4.49
CA LEU A 175 -4.55 -12.01 5.22
C LEU A 175 -5.58 -11.01 5.71
N MET A 176 -6.81 -11.45 5.81
CA MET A 176 -7.91 -10.68 6.37
C MET A 176 -8.47 -11.37 7.60
N PHE A 177 -8.89 -10.58 8.59
CA PHE A 177 -9.66 -11.06 9.75
C PHE A 177 -10.95 -10.25 9.93
N GLY A 178 -11.81 -10.67 10.87
CA GLY A 178 -13.14 -10.11 10.99
C GLY A 178 -14.01 -10.42 9.78
N LEU A 179 -13.81 -11.59 9.17
CA LEU A 179 -14.55 -12.08 8.00
C LEU A 179 -16.00 -12.46 8.38
N PRO A 180 -16.89 -12.60 7.39
CA PRO A 180 -18.30 -12.95 7.69
C PRO A 180 -18.42 -14.19 8.58
N GLN A 181 -18.97 -13.99 9.79
CA GLN A 181 -19.16 -15.03 10.82
C GLN A 181 -17.86 -15.74 11.26
N GLN A 182 -16.70 -15.13 11.04
CA GLN A 182 -15.42 -15.71 11.42
C GLN A 182 -15.27 -15.79 12.94
N THR A 183 -14.80 -16.94 13.41
CA THR A 183 -14.42 -17.16 14.81
C THR A 183 -12.97 -16.81 15.06
N LEU A 184 -12.59 -16.63 16.35
CA LEU A 184 -11.21 -16.42 16.75
C LEU A 184 -10.29 -17.58 16.32
N ASP A 185 -10.75 -18.82 16.48
CA ASP A 185 -9.95 -20.00 16.13
C ASP A 185 -9.68 -20.08 14.63
N GLU A 186 -10.64 -19.70 13.78
CA GLU A 186 -10.46 -19.63 12.34
C GLU A 186 -9.46 -18.54 11.93
N ALA A 187 -9.53 -17.36 12.55
CA ALA A 187 -8.58 -16.28 12.31
C ALA A 187 -7.14 -16.67 12.71
N LEU A 188 -6.98 -17.33 13.86
CA LEU A 188 -5.70 -17.87 14.31
C LEU A 188 -5.19 -19.00 13.39
N ALA A 189 -6.08 -19.88 12.89
CA ALA A 189 -5.71 -20.94 11.96
C ALA A 189 -5.14 -20.38 10.64
N ASP A 190 -5.70 -19.28 10.13
CA ASP A 190 -5.18 -18.59 8.95
C ASP A 190 -3.76 -18.05 9.17
N VAL A 191 -3.53 -17.34 10.29
CA VAL A 191 -2.20 -16.80 10.62
C VAL A 191 -1.19 -17.95 10.86
N ARG A 192 -1.54 -19.01 11.59
CA ARG A 192 -0.66 -20.16 11.81
C ARG A 192 -0.31 -20.88 10.50
N THR A 193 -1.27 -20.98 9.59
CA THR A 193 -1.02 -21.54 8.25
C THR A 193 -0.02 -20.66 7.47
N ALA A 194 -0.20 -19.33 7.50
CA ALA A 194 0.75 -18.40 6.88
C ALA A 194 2.14 -18.48 7.49
N LEU A 195 2.25 -18.54 8.83
CA LEU A 195 3.53 -18.67 9.52
C LEU A 195 4.29 -19.94 9.15
N ALA A 196 3.59 -21.06 8.96
CA ALA A 196 4.17 -22.33 8.50
C ALA A 196 4.81 -22.21 7.09
N LEU A 197 4.32 -21.28 6.26
CA LEU A 197 4.88 -20.97 4.94
C LEU A 197 6.13 -20.08 5.02
N GLN A 198 6.52 -19.62 6.21
CA GLN A 198 7.72 -18.84 6.50
C GLN A 198 7.90 -17.59 5.60
N PRO A 199 6.90 -16.73 5.43
CA PRO A 199 7.08 -15.49 4.70
C PRO A 199 8.04 -14.55 5.44
N ALA A 200 8.60 -13.59 4.72
CA ALA A 200 9.40 -12.53 5.32
C ALA A 200 8.55 -11.39 5.87
N HIS A 201 7.32 -11.30 5.41
CA HIS A 201 6.37 -10.23 5.69
C HIS A 201 4.94 -10.75 5.69
N LEU A 202 4.10 -10.21 6.55
CA LEU A 202 2.65 -10.48 6.60
C LEU A 202 1.90 -9.15 6.65
N SER A 203 0.86 -9.02 5.85
CA SER A 203 -0.17 -8.00 6.00
C SER A 203 -1.41 -8.66 6.57
N VAL A 204 -1.85 -8.24 7.75
CA VAL A 204 -3.03 -8.78 8.43
C VAL A 204 -3.97 -7.62 8.72
N TYR A 205 -5.07 -7.53 8.00
CA TYR A 205 -5.97 -6.39 8.06
C TYR A 205 -7.43 -6.81 8.22
N GLN A 206 -8.17 -5.99 8.97
CA GLN A 206 -9.59 -6.19 9.21
C GLN A 206 -10.39 -5.96 7.91
N LEU A 207 -11.41 -6.78 7.68
CA LEU A 207 -12.40 -6.52 6.65
C LEU A 207 -13.18 -5.24 6.99
N THR A 208 -13.14 -4.26 6.08
CA THR A 208 -13.93 -3.03 6.16
C THR A 208 -14.97 -2.97 5.04
N LEU A 209 -16.11 -2.35 5.33
CA LEU A 209 -17.22 -2.20 4.38
C LEU A 209 -17.09 -0.85 3.65
N GLU A 210 -16.22 -0.81 2.65
CA GLU A 210 -15.89 0.41 1.94
C GLU A 210 -17.04 0.90 1.04
N PRO A 211 -17.30 2.22 0.98
CA PRO A 211 -18.29 2.79 0.08
C PRO A 211 -18.11 2.35 -1.38
N ASN A 212 -19.20 2.25 -2.13
CA ASN A 212 -19.22 1.80 -3.53
C ASN A 212 -18.82 0.33 -3.76
N THR A 213 -18.82 -0.50 -2.72
CA THR A 213 -18.64 -1.95 -2.81
C THR A 213 -19.96 -2.68 -2.65
N LEU A 214 -20.01 -3.95 -3.11
CA LEU A 214 -21.19 -4.78 -2.92
C LEU A 214 -21.44 -5.05 -1.42
N PHE A 215 -20.38 -5.27 -0.64
CA PHE A 215 -20.49 -5.50 0.80
C PHE A 215 -20.99 -4.27 1.57
N HIS A 216 -20.72 -3.04 1.08
CA HIS A 216 -21.34 -1.86 1.65
C HIS A 216 -22.84 -1.77 1.34
N ALA A 217 -23.23 -2.11 0.09
CA ALA A 217 -24.63 -2.08 -0.34
C ALA A 217 -25.46 -3.25 0.27
N GLN A 218 -24.83 -4.39 0.52
CA GLN A 218 -25.42 -5.61 1.08
C GLN A 218 -24.46 -6.19 2.12
N PRO A 219 -24.42 -5.61 3.33
CA PRO A 219 -23.47 -6.01 4.36
C PRO A 219 -23.64 -7.49 4.76
N PRO A 220 -22.56 -8.29 4.75
CA PRO A 220 -22.60 -9.60 5.35
C PRO A 220 -22.67 -9.49 6.88
N GLU A 221 -23.07 -10.55 7.55
CA GLU A 221 -23.01 -10.65 9.00
C GLU A 221 -21.55 -10.75 9.45
N LEU A 222 -21.03 -9.69 10.09
CA LEU A 222 -19.68 -9.63 10.63
C LEU A 222 -19.66 -9.91 12.13
N PRO A 223 -18.52 -10.35 12.71
CA PRO A 223 -18.33 -10.34 14.15
C PRO A 223 -18.50 -8.92 14.71
N ASP A 224 -18.97 -8.82 15.96
CA ASP A 224 -19.09 -7.54 16.63
C ASP A 224 -17.72 -6.92 16.98
N ASP A 225 -17.71 -5.65 17.37
CA ASP A 225 -16.47 -4.88 17.64
C ASP A 225 -15.64 -5.52 18.78
N ASP A 226 -16.28 -6.10 19.79
CA ASP A 226 -15.59 -6.76 20.90
C ASP A 226 -14.89 -8.04 20.42
N ALA A 227 -15.58 -8.86 19.62
CA ALA A 227 -14.99 -10.05 19.02
C ALA A 227 -13.82 -9.70 18.07
N ILE A 228 -13.97 -8.65 17.27
CA ILE A 228 -12.91 -8.13 16.39
C ILE A 228 -11.69 -7.66 17.20
N ALA A 229 -11.92 -6.95 18.32
CA ALA A 229 -10.83 -6.50 19.18
C ALA A 229 -10.07 -7.69 19.81
N VAL A 230 -10.79 -8.72 20.27
CA VAL A 230 -10.19 -9.96 20.78
C VAL A 230 -9.40 -10.69 19.70
N MET A 231 -9.94 -10.78 18.47
CA MET A 231 -9.20 -11.35 17.34
C MET A 231 -7.90 -10.59 17.07
N GLN A 232 -7.97 -9.26 17.00
CA GLN A 232 -6.80 -8.43 16.73
C GLN A 232 -5.71 -8.62 17.78
N GLU A 233 -6.06 -8.60 19.07
CA GLU A 233 -5.11 -8.81 20.17
C GLU A 233 -4.46 -10.20 20.11
N ALA A 234 -5.23 -11.24 19.84
CA ALA A 234 -4.73 -12.60 19.74
C ALA A 234 -3.81 -12.80 18.51
N LEU A 235 -4.19 -12.23 17.35
CA LEU A 235 -3.36 -12.28 16.13
C LEU A 235 -2.04 -11.53 16.31
N GLN A 236 -2.05 -10.37 16.98
CA GLN A 236 -0.84 -9.63 17.30
C GLN A 236 0.10 -10.42 18.23
N ALA A 237 -0.46 -11.11 19.25
CA ALA A 237 0.32 -11.97 20.14
C ALA A 237 0.95 -13.14 19.36
N GLU A 238 0.17 -13.88 18.57
CA GLU A 238 0.65 -14.99 17.75
C GLU A 238 1.79 -14.59 16.81
N LEU A 239 1.65 -13.43 16.14
CA LEU A 239 2.68 -12.90 15.25
C LEU A 239 3.94 -12.47 15.98
N THR A 240 3.79 -11.85 17.15
CA THR A 240 4.91 -11.43 17.99
C THR A 240 5.70 -12.64 18.51
N ASP A 241 5.01 -13.66 18.99
CA ASP A 241 5.62 -14.92 19.47
C ASP A 241 6.34 -15.66 18.33
N ALA A 242 5.86 -15.52 17.09
CA ALA A 242 6.53 -16.04 15.90
C ALA A 242 7.71 -15.18 15.39
N GLY A 243 8.08 -14.10 16.11
CA GLY A 243 9.22 -13.23 15.79
C GLY A 243 8.93 -12.20 14.69
N PHE A 244 7.67 -11.83 14.48
CA PHE A 244 7.30 -10.71 13.64
C PHE A 244 7.13 -9.43 14.46
N VAL A 245 7.53 -8.31 13.88
CA VAL A 245 7.36 -6.98 14.45
C VAL A 245 6.37 -6.20 13.62
N GLN A 246 5.30 -5.74 14.25
CA GLN A 246 4.38 -4.79 13.65
C GLN A 246 5.09 -3.44 13.49
N TYR A 247 5.11 -2.87 12.28
CA TYR A 247 5.73 -1.58 12.03
C TYR A 247 4.75 -0.51 11.54
N GLU A 248 3.56 -0.93 11.09
CA GLU A 248 2.44 -0.05 10.77
C GLU A 248 1.12 -0.79 11.03
N VAL A 249 -0.02 -0.15 10.86
CA VAL A 249 -1.36 -0.61 11.27
C VAL A 249 -1.64 -2.08 10.93
N SER A 250 -1.28 -2.52 9.72
CA SER A 250 -1.61 -3.86 9.23
C SER A 250 -0.40 -4.73 8.89
N ALA A 251 0.82 -4.18 8.91
CA ALA A 251 1.98 -4.85 8.36
C ALA A 251 2.99 -5.28 9.42
N TYR A 252 3.43 -6.52 9.26
CA TYR A 252 4.36 -7.23 10.14
C TYR A 252 5.54 -7.73 9.33
N ALA A 253 6.75 -7.43 9.78
CA ALA A 253 7.97 -7.91 9.17
C ALA A 253 8.72 -8.82 10.15
N ARG A 254 9.34 -9.89 9.65
CA ARG A 254 10.18 -10.76 10.46
C ARG A 254 11.34 -9.94 11.02
N ALA A 255 11.56 -10.04 12.33
CA ALA A 255 12.74 -9.46 12.96
C ALA A 255 13.98 -10.09 12.32
N GLY A 256 14.73 -9.34 11.55
CA GLY A 256 15.96 -9.80 10.92
C GLY A 256 17.16 -9.38 11.74
N GLN A 257 18.27 -10.13 11.65
CA GLN A 257 19.58 -9.58 11.99
C GLN A 257 19.78 -8.40 11.01
N GLU A 258 19.68 -7.20 11.53
CA GLU A 258 20.01 -6.01 10.76
C GLU A 258 21.44 -6.17 10.24
N PRO A 259 21.70 -5.99 8.93
CA PRO A 259 23.06 -5.83 8.51
C PRO A 259 23.59 -4.62 9.30
N LYS A 260 24.64 -4.82 10.10
CA LYS A 260 25.37 -3.77 10.81
C LYS A 260 26.03 -2.86 9.75
N CYS A 261 25.22 -2.10 9.04
CA CYS A 261 25.72 -1.03 8.19
C CYS A 261 26.02 0.15 9.11
N ARG A 262 27.32 0.37 9.36
CA ARG A 262 27.85 1.49 10.12
C ARG A 262 27.20 2.78 9.60
N GLU A 263 26.59 3.50 10.53
CA GLU A 263 26.16 4.89 10.36
C GLU A 263 27.31 5.71 9.79
N ALA A 264 27.21 6.08 8.52
CA ALA A 264 27.95 7.16 7.95
C ALA A 264 26.99 8.32 7.73
N HIS A 265 27.07 9.31 8.61
CA HIS A 265 26.46 10.63 8.52
C HIS A 265 24.93 10.69 8.50
N GLY A 266 24.28 10.64 9.70
CA GLY A 266 23.09 11.44 10.04
C GLY A 266 21.86 11.41 9.12
N ARG A 267 21.74 10.45 8.21
CA ARG A 267 20.55 10.19 7.41
C ARG A 267 20.00 8.84 7.81
N ALA A 268 18.72 8.79 8.13
CA ALA A 268 17.98 7.56 8.37
C ALA A 268 18.16 6.62 7.16
N GLY A 269 19.28 5.92 7.12
CA GLY A 269 19.66 4.94 6.12
C GLY A 269 19.10 3.61 6.56
N ALA A 270 18.01 3.24 6.03
CA ALA A 270 17.56 1.93 5.57
C ALA A 270 18.19 0.69 6.27
N ALA A 271 18.04 0.57 7.57
CA ALA A 271 17.89 -0.71 8.22
C ALA A 271 16.41 -1.13 8.09
N ALA A 272 15.88 -1.04 6.87
CA ALA A 272 14.53 -1.51 6.60
C ALA A 272 14.60 -3.00 6.29
N GLY A 273 14.87 -3.84 7.28
CA GLY A 273 14.81 -5.29 7.20
C GLY A 273 13.87 -5.83 6.08
N ARG A 274 12.83 -6.57 6.41
CA ARG A 274 11.82 -7.07 5.44
C ARG A 274 10.58 -6.14 5.33
N ARG A 275 10.64 -4.90 5.88
CA ARG A 275 9.55 -3.91 5.79
C ARG A 275 9.36 -3.44 4.34
N CYS A 276 8.13 -3.21 3.92
CA CYS A 276 7.83 -2.69 2.58
C CYS A 276 8.29 -1.22 2.47
N ARG A 277 9.32 -0.96 1.67
CA ARG A 277 9.89 0.40 1.50
C ARG A 277 8.91 1.35 0.81
N HIS A 278 8.08 0.82 -0.09
CA HIS A 278 7.06 1.59 -0.78
C HIS A 278 6.01 2.12 0.20
N ASN A 279 5.49 1.25 1.08
CA ASN A 279 4.52 1.63 2.11
C ASN A 279 5.13 2.61 3.12
N LEU A 280 6.37 2.35 3.57
CA LEU A 280 7.08 3.28 4.45
C LEU A 280 7.24 4.67 3.83
N ASN A 281 7.48 4.76 2.50
CA ASN A 281 7.54 6.04 1.82
C ASN A 281 6.20 6.80 1.93
N TYR A 282 5.06 6.13 1.78
CA TYR A 282 3.74 6.74 1.99
C TYR A 282 3.56 7.22 3.43
N TRP A 283 3.81 6.33 4.39
CA TRP A 283 3.60 6.65 5.81
C TRP A 283 4.54 7.74 6.33
N GLN A 284 5.71 7.89 5.74
CA GLN A 284 6.65 8.99 6.00
C GLN A 284 6.39 10.23 5.12
N PHE A 285 5.24 10.30 4.48
CA PHE A 285 4.82 11.39 3.63
C PHE A 285 5.79 11.71 2.48
N GLY A 286 6.42 10.67 1.93
CA GLY A 286 7.27 10.77 0.73
C GLY A 286 6.47 11.09 -0.53
N ASP A 287 7.16 11.44 -1.59
CA ASP A 287 6.56 11.65 -2.91
C ASP A 287 6.42 10.34 -3.67
N TYR A 288 5.45 10.30 -4.56
CA TYR A 288 5.28 9.21 -5.50
C TYR A 288 4.64 9.68 -6.80
N LEU A 289 5.16 9.17 -7.91
CA LEU A 289 4.48 9.18 -9.19
C LEU A 289 3.47 8.03 -9.23
N GLY A 290 2.32 8.26 -9.85
CA GLY A 290 1.35 7.24 -10.15
C GLY A 290 1.06 7.21 -11.65
N ILE A 291 1.35 6.10 -12.31
CA ILE A 291 1.01 5.85 -13.71
C ILE A 291 0.03 4.70 -13.82
N GLY A 292 -0.82 4.73 -14.84
CA GLY A 292 -1.88 3.73 -15.02
C GLY A 292 -3.27 4.27 -14.74
N ALA A 293 -4.29 3.56 -15.22
CA ALA A 293 -5.69 3.96 -15.13
C ALA A 293 -6.13 4.16 -13.67
N GLY A 294 -6.47 5.38 -13.28
CA GLY A 294 -6.89 5.73 -11.93
C GLY A 294 -5.75 5.82 -10.90
N ALA A 295 -4.48 5.77 -11.33
CA ALA A 295 -3.35 5.97 -10.44
C ALA A 295 -3.34 7.39 -9.87
N HIS A 296 -2.93 7.51 -8.62
CA HIS A 296 -2.75 8.78 -7.92
C HIS A 296 -1.27 9.10 -7.77
N ALA A 297 -0.93 10.37 -7.69
CA ALA A 297 0.41 10.85 -7.37
C ALA A 297 0.39 11.95 -6.32
N LYS A 298 1.49 12.06 -5.59
CA LYS A 298 1.81 13.17 -4.69
C LYS A 298 3.20 13.68 -5.03
N ILE A 299 3.31 14.91 -5.44
CA ILE A 299 4.58 15.53 -5.82
C ILE A 299 4.75 16.83 -5.05
N THR A 300 5.93 17.00 -4.49
CA THR A 300 6.35 18.21 -3.78
C THR A 300 7.25 19.05 -4.68
N ASP A 301 6.96 20.34 -4.76
CA ASP A 301 7.79 21.36 -5.41
C ASP A 301 8.03 22.56 -4.46
N ALA A 302 8.65 23.62 -4.95
CA ALA A 302 8.92 24.82 -4.16
C ALA A 302 7.65 25.56 -3.72
N GLU A 303 6.52 25.35 -4.39
CA GLU A 303 5.25 26.02 -4.13
C GLU A 303 4.36 25.21 -3.15
N GLY A 304 4.64 23.93 -2.96
CA GLY A 304 3.88 23.06 -2.05
C GLY A 304 3.76 21.62 -2.51
N VAL A 305 2.64 21.00 -2.13
CA VAL A 305 2.29 19.63 -2.50
C VAL A 305 1.23 19.67 -3.59
N THR A 306 1.42 18.88 -4.63
CA THR A 306 0.42 18.65 -5.68
C THR A 306 -0.08 17.22 -5.59
N ARG A 307 -1.38 17.02 -5.60
CA ARG A 307 -2.07 15.76 -5.77
C ARG A 307 -2.60 15.70 -7.19
N LEU A 308 -2.35 14.62 -7.88
CA LEU A 308 -2.93 14.40 -9.20
C LEU A 308 -3.42 12.94 -9.33
N TRP A 309 -4.37 12.71 -10.22
CA TRP A 309 -4.85 11.38 -10.53
C TRP A 309 -5.13 11.23 -12.02
N LYS A 310 -4.99 10.01 -12.50
CA LYS A 310 -5.23 9.65 -13.91
C LYS A 310 -6.70 9.29 -14.14
N VAL A 311 -7.13 9.34 -15.39
CA VAL A 311 -8.47 8.86 -15.78
C VAL A 311 -8.67 7.41 -15.35
N LYS A 312 -9.86 7.08 -14.80
CA LYS A 312 -10.11 5.80 -14.13
C LYS A 312 -10.41 4.65 -15.10
N GLN A 313 -11.11 4.94 -16.21
CA GLN A 313 -11.52 3.90 -17.14
C GLN A 313 -10.33 3.41 -17.98
N PRO A 314 -10.05 2.09 -18.04
CA PRO A 314 -8.90 1.56 -18.76
C PRO A 314 -8.89 1.92 -20.25
N ARG A 315 -10.07 1.94 -20.89
CA ARG A 315 -10.21 2.33 -22.29
C ARG A 315 -9.82 3.79 -22.51
N ASP A 316 -10.33 4.70 -21.68
CA ASP A 316 -10.00 6.13 -21.75
C ASP A 316 -8.51 6.37 -21.50
N TYR A 317 -7.94 5.60 -20.56
CA TYR A 317 -6.52 5.68 -20.27
C TYR A 317 -5.66 5.25 -21.47
N LEU A 318 -6.00 4.15 -22.14
CA LEU A 318 -5.29 3.70 -23.34
C LEU A 318 -5.30 4.76 -24.46
N GLU A 319 -6.40 5.50 -24.60
CA GLU A 319 -6.54 6.54 -25.64
C GLU A 319 -5.82 7.85 -25.27
N LYS A 320 -5.69 8.16 -23.94
CA LYS A 320 -5.30 9.50 -23.46
C LYS A 320 -3.98 9.53 -22.71
N ALA A 321 -3.40 8.39 -22.37
CA ALA A 321 -2.13 8.32 -21.63
C ALA A 321 -1.02 9.12 -22.33
N GLY A 322 -0.18 9.79 -21.54
CA GLY A 322 0.88 10.66 -22.06
C GLY A 322 0.40 12.02 -22.59
N THR A 323 -0.90 12.33 -22.50
CA THR A 323 -1.44 13.64 -22.88
C THR A 323 -2.11 14.33 -21.68
N PRO A 324 -2.35 15.66 -21.73
CA PRO A 324 -3.11 16.35 -20.69
C PRO A 324 -4.50 15.78 -20.42
N ALA A 325 -5.14 15.18 -21.43
CA ALA A 325 -6.45 14.53 -21.29
C ALA A 325 -6.41 13.21 -20.49
N GLY A 326 -5.22 12.63 -20.28
CA GLY A 326 -5.00 11.47 -19.40
C GLY A 326 -5.05 11.81 -17.92
N ILE A 327 -4.93 13.10 -17.56
CA ILE A 327 -5.05 13.58 -16.18
C ILE A 327 -6.53 13.70 -15.82
N GLY A 328 -6.99 12.91 -14.86
CA GLY A 328 -8.36 12.94 -14.36
C GLY A 328 -8.64 14.13 -13.44
N GLY A 329 -7.61 14.67 -12.81
CA GLY A 329 -7.64 15.90 -12.02
C GLY A 329 -6.34 16.19 -11.30
N GLU A 330 -6.21 17.43 -10.86
CA GLU A 330 -5.06 17.93 -10.10
C GLU A 330 -5.56 18.87 -8.99
N GLN A 331 -4.96 18.80 -7.82
CA GLN A 331 -5.29 19.64 -6.67
C GLN A 331 -4.02 20.02 -5.90
N ARG A 332 -3.98 21.24 -5.41
CA ARG A 332 -2.96 21.70 -4.45
C ARG A 332 -3.64 21.89 -3.09
N PRO A 333 -3.46 20.96 -2.14
CA PRO A 333 -4.04 21.08 -0.80
C PRO A 333 -3.46 22.29 -0.06
N GLY A 334 -4.30 22.89 0.78
CA GLY A 334 -3.90 23.98 1.65
C GLY A 334 -2.95 23.53 2.76
N ARG A 335 -2.43 24.48 3.53
CA ARG A 335 -1.45 24.19 4.60
C ARG A 335 -2.03 23.26 5.68
N ASP A 336 -3.27 23.49 6.07
CA ASP A 336 -3.92 22.71 7.14
C ASP A 336 -4.21 21.29 6.63
N ASP A 337 -4.59 21.15 5.35
CA ASP A 337 -4.80 19.84 4.72
C ASP A 337 -3.48 19.05 4.61
N VAL A 338 -2.37 19.72 4.19
CA VAL A 338 -1.04 19.09 4.14
C VAL A 338 -0.58 18.61 5.51
N ALA A 339 -0.82 19.44 6.56
CA ALA A 339 -0.49 19.07 7.93
C ALA A 339 -1.31 17.87 8.41
N PHE A 340 -2.61 17.87 8.13
CA PHE A 340 -3.50 16.74 8.43
C PHE A 340 -3.11 15.47 7.68
N GLU A 341 -2.87 15.57 6.37
CA GLU A 341 -2.45 14.42 5.55
C GLU A 341 -1.13 13.80 6.05
N PHE A 342 -0.17 14.64 6.49
CA PHE A 342 1.04 14.13 7.11
C PHE A 342 0.72 13.30 8.35
N MET A 343 -0.11 13.79 9.26
CA MET A 343 -0.46 13.08 10.48
C MET A 343 -1.27 11.82 10.21
N LEU A 344 -2.20 11.86 9.25
CA LEU A 344 -2.96 10.70 8.78
C LEU A 344 -2.04 9.55 8.35
N ASN A 345 -0.92 9.86 7.71
CA ASN A 345 0.07 8.87 7.27
C ASN A 345 1.04 8.48 8.41
N ALA A 346 1.66 9.46 9.08
CA ALA A 346 2.72 9.23 10.06
C ALA A 346 2.25 8.46 11.28
N LEU A 347 1.02 8.69 11.75
CA LEU A 347 0.44 8.01 12.91
C LEU A 347 0.13 6.52 12.65
N ARG A 348 0.18 6.06 11.41
CA ARG A 348 0.08 4.63 11.10
C ARG A 348 1.32 3.84 11.52
N LEU A 349 2.47 4.50 11.66
CA LEU A 349 3.73 3.87 12.06
C LEU A 349 3.75 3.63 13.58
N THR A 350 3.96 2.38 13.99
CA THR A 350 3.99 1.99 15.41
C THR A 350 5.18 2.58 16.16
N GLU A 351 6.31 2.73 15.47
CA GLU A 351 7.52 3.38 16.02
C GLU A 351 7.44 4.91 15.94
N GLY A 352 6.38 5.45 15.29
CA GLY A 352 6.25 6.87 15.04
C GLY A 352 7.28 7.41 14.05
N VAL A 353 7.45 8.72 14.06
CA VAL A 353 8.39 9.45 13.20
C VAL A 353 9.15 10.51 13.99
N PRO A 354 10.41 10.85 13.60
CA PRO A 354 11.08 12.02 14.14
C PRO A 354 10.24 13.28 13.90
N ALA A 355 10.07 14.13 14.91
CA ALA A 355 9.25 15.34 14.79
C ALA A 355 9.75 16.30 13.69
N LEU A 356 11.06 16.30 13.42
CA LEU A 356 11.67 17.09 12.36
C LEU A 356 11.14 16.68 10.98
N LEU A 357 10.76 15.41 10.81
CA LEU A 357 10.22 14.88 9.55
C LEU A 357 8.98 15.67 9.10
N PHE A 358 8.17 16.16 10.04
CA PHE A 358 7.02 17.00 9.71
C PHE A 358 7.43 18.21 8.87
N SER A 359 8.40 19.00 9.36
CA SER A 359 8.85 20.17 8.62
C SER A 359 9.57 19.83 7.31
N GLU A 360 10.36 18.77 7.30
CA GLU A 360 11.06 18.30 6.10
C GLU A 360 10.11 17.85 4.99
N ARG A 361 8.97 17.22 5.35
CA ARG A 361 8.04 16.63 4.39
C ARG A 361 6.90 17.55 3.98
N THR A 362 6.54 18.47 4.87
CA THR A 362 5.41 19.38 4.62
C THR A 362 5.85 20.78 4.24
N GLY A 363 7.09 21.17 4.52
CA GLY A 363 7.57 22.54 4.39
C GLY A 363 6.89 23.52 5.36
N LEU A 364 6.23 22.99 6.43
CA LEU A 364 5.51 23.79 7.42
C LEU A 364 6.30 23.86 8.73
N GLY A 365 6.15 24.99 9.44
CA GLY A 365 6.70 25.11 10.78
C GLY A 365 5.91 24.28 11.80
N PRO A 366 6.56 23.70 12.83
CA PRO A 366 5.91 22.80 13.80
C PRO A 366 4.86 23.48 14.68
N ALA A 367 4.84 24.80 14.74
CA ALA A 367 3.87 25.56 15.55
C ALA A 367 2.41 25.29 15.18
N CYS A 368 2.12 24.97 13.89
CA CYS A 368 0.75 24.67 13.45
C CYS A 368 0.21 23.36 14.06
N MET A 369 1.09 22.45 14.53
CA MET A 369 0.73 21.19 15.13
C MET A 369 0.76 21.21 16.67
N GLN A 370 1.21 22.29 17.29
CA GLN A 370 1.43 22.35 18.73
C GLN A 370 0.17 22.06 19.54
N LYS A 371 -0.96 22.69 19.18
CA LYS A 371 -2.23 22.52 19.91
C LYS A 371 -2.75 21.07 19.85
N PRO A 372 -2.93 20.44 18.66
CA PRO A 372 -3.37 19.05 18.58
C PRO A 372 -2.38 18.05 19.18
N LEU A 373 -1.07 18.26 19.06
CA LEU A 373 -0.06 17.41 19.71
C LEU A 373 -0.20 17.48 21.24
N THR A 374 -0.33 18.68 21.83
CA THR A 374 -0.53 18.83 23.28
C THR A 374 -1.82 18.15 23.75
N GLN A 375 -2.90 18.24 22.99
CA GLN A 375 -4.17 17.57 23.29
C GLN A 375 -4.02 16.04 23.24
N ALA A 376 -3.35 15.52 22.22
CA ALA A 376 -3.12 14.08 22.06
C ALA A 376 -2.25 13.51 23.20
N MET A 377 -1.18 14.21 23.60
CA MET A 377 -0.35 13.84 24.74
C MET A 377 -1.15 13.89 26.06
N ALA A 378 -1.94 14.92 26.29
CA ALA A 378 -2.79 15.06 27.49
C ALA A 378 -3.84 13.95 27.61
N ARG A 379 -4.29 13.38 26.49
CA ARG A 379 -5.19 12.21 26.44
C ARG A 379 -4.45 10.87 26.54
N GLY A 380 -3.11 10.87 26.62
CA GLY A 380 -2.30 9.66 26.61
C GLY A 380 -2.29 8.90 25.28
N LEU A 381 -2.65 9.54 24.18
CA LEU A 381 -2.68 8.93 22.84
C LEU A 381 -1.33 9.03 22.12
N LEU A 382 -0.51 10.04 22.48
CA LEU A 382 0.88 10.18 21.99
C LEU A 382 1.85 10.09 23.17
N GLU A 383 3.03 9.55 22.92
CA GLU A 383 4.13 9.57 23.88
C GLU A 383 4.53 11.04 24.17
N PRO A 384 4.88 11.37 25.44
CA PRO A 384 5.37 12.69 25.76
C PRO A 384 6.77 12.90 25.16
N GLY A 385 7.00 14.07 24.59
CA GLY A 385 8.31 14.44 24.02
C GLY A 385 8.17 15.35 22.82
N LEU A 386 9.29 15.95 22.40
CA LEU A 386 9.34 16.85 21.25
C LEU A 386 10.19 16.29 20.08
N GLU A 387 10.89 15.18 20.31
CA GLU A 387 11.80 14.61 19.33
C GLU A 387 11.10 13.63 18.37
N HIS A 388 10.09 12.91 18.87
CA HIS A 388 9.35 11.92 18.11
C HIS A 388 7.83 12.14 18.26
N ILE A 389 7.11 11.94 17.18
CA ILE A 389 5.65 11.84 17.15
C ILE A 389 5.35 10.35 17.10
N ARG A 390 4.99 9.76 18.26
CA ARG A 390 4.77 8.32 18.39
C ARG A 390 3.47 8.03 19.10
N PRO A 391 2.57 7.23 18.50
CA PRO A 391 1.38 6.75 19.19
C PRO A 391 1.74 5.86 20.37
N THR A 392 1.07 6.05 21.51
CA THR A 392 1.09 5.06 22.60
C THR A 392 0.32 3.80 22.19
N PRO A 393 0.39 2.68 22.94
CA PRO A 393 -0.50 1.54 22.71
C PRO A 393 -2.00 1.93 22.70
N LEU A 394 -2.38 2.88 23.58
CA LEU A 394 -3.73 3.44 23.60
C LEU A 394 -4.02 4.23 22.30
N GLY A 395 -3.06 5.04 21.85
CA GLY A 395 -3.19 5.80 20.60
C GLY A 395 -3.26 4.93 19.35
N GLN A 396 -2.57 3.78 19.34
CA GLN A 396 -2.69 2.79 18.26
C GLN A 396 -4.06 2.13 18.26
N ARG A 397 -4.60 1.77 19.42
CA ARG A 397 -5.95 1.20 19.56
C ARG A 397 -7.05 2.17 19.15
N PHE A 398 -6.90 3.45 19.46
CA PHE A 398 -7.84 4.52 19.12
C PHE A 398 -7.28 5.45 18.04
N LEU A 399 -6.71 4.87 16.99
CA LEU A 399 -6.00 5.63 15.96
C LEU A 399 -6.91 6.66 15.25
N ASN A 400 -8.15 6.31 14.97
CA ASN A 400 -9.10 7.23 14.35
C ASN A 400 -9.40 8.45 15.25
N GLU A 401 -9.55 8.25 16.57
CA GLU A 401 -9.71 9.32 17.55
C GLU A 401 -8.46 10.22 17.62
N LEU A 402 -7.28 9.57 17.57
CA LEU A 402 -6.03 10.31 17.54
C LEU A 402 -5.91 11.16 16.28
N ILE A 403 -6.17 10.60 15.10
CA ILE A 403 -6.13 11.30 13.82
C ILE A 403 -7.15 12.44 13.77
N ALA A 404 -8.35 12.26 14.33
CA ALA A 404 -9.40 13.27 14.37
C ALA A 404 -8.99 14.56 15.11
N LEU A 405 -8.01 14.49 16.03
CA LEU A 405 -7.48 15.68 16.68
C LEU A 405 -6.73 16.63 15.74
N PHE A 406 -6.31 16.15 14.59
CA PHE A 406 -5.55 16.91 13.59
C PHE A 406 -6.40 17.41 12.42
N LEU A 407 -7.69 17.06 12.38
CA LEU A 407 -8.61 17.57 11.35
C LEU A 407 -8.64 19.11 11.35
N PRO A 408 -8.61 19.76 10.18
CA PRO A 408 -8.80 21.21 10.05
C PRO A 408 -10.08 21.68 10.71
N GLU A 409 -10.06 22.87 11.32
CA GLU A 409 -11.24 23.40 12.03
C GLU A 409 -12.45 23.60 11.11
N THR A 410 -12.24 23.88 9.84
CA THR A 410 -13.29 23.98 8.81
C THR A 410 -14.02 22.65 8.63
N THR A 411 -13.28 21.55 8.48
CA THR A 411 -13.84 20.20 8.31
C THR A 411 -14.55 19.69 9.57
N ARG A 412 -14.08 20.10 10.77
CA ARG A 412 -14.75 19.75 12.04
C ARG A 412 -16.14 20.37 12.19
N ARG A 413 -16.35 21.57 11.64
CA ARG A 413 -17.66 22.25 11.70
C ARG A 413 -18.68 21.56 10.80
N ASP A 414 -18.26 21.11 9.63
CA ASP A 414 -19.13 20.41 8.68
C ASP A 414 -19.56 19.02 9.18
N ALA A 415 -18.68 18.32 9.94
CA ALA A 415 -18.97 17.03 10.55
C ALA A 415 -19.90 17.10 11.78
N GLN A 416 -20.11 18.30 12.38
CA GLN A 416 -20.97 18.53 13.54
C GLN A 416 -22.37 19.03 13.18
N VAL A 417 -22.68 19.26 11.91
CA VAL A 417 -24.04 19.62 11.47
C VAL A 417 -24.83 18.30 11.32
N PRO A 418 -25.84 18.03 12.17
CA PRO A 418 -26.69 16.86 12.01
C PRO A 418 -27.46 16.98 10.69
N GLN A 419 -27.43 15.95 9.87
CA GLN A 419 -28.33 15.76 8.73
C GLN A 419 -29.72 15.37 9.23
#